data_40395f6de8ab0a01dbd125842b0b94ef
#
_entry.id   40395f6de8ab0a01dbd125842b0b94ef
#
_cell.length_a   1.000
_cell.length_b   1.000
_cell.length_c   1.000
_cell.angle_alpha   90.00
_cell.angle_beta   90.00
_cell.angle_gamma   90.00
#
_symmetry.space_group_name_H-M   'P 1'
#
loop_
_entity.id
_entity.type
_entity.pdbx_description
1 polymer ?
#
loop_
_entity_poly.entity_id
_entity_poly.type
_entity_poly.pdbx_seq_one_letter_code
_entity_poly.pdbx_strand_id
1 'polypeptide(L)'
;LQTAVKLIYCAIMKLWFKYLIGIAIGITAAIILPQNNIHVQTTVEFISNLMLRFGRYMLLPVLFFSVATACFKLNEEKMILKTGFWTFVVIIASSLLLVLIGLISARLIPLPRIPSTFEKSSELPSLNIKFLLESLFPYSGFEALTNGAYLLPCFVFAGLAGAGASSEKSASKTAFSIFDALSKVCYNVMAFITEILAVGMIAIAAKWMFSFSSVMENDVY
;
A
#
# COMPACT_ATOMS: atom_id res chain seq x y z
N LEU A 1 -20.21 19.84 6.51
CA LEU A 1 -19.35 19.24 5.49
C LEU A 1 -18.07 20.06 5.24
N GLN A 2 -18.17 21.38 5.08
CA GLN A 2 -17.01 22.27 4.83
C GLN A 2 -16.00 22.32 5.99
N THR A 3 -16.45 22.24 7.23
CA THR A 3 -15.58 22.22 8.42
C THR A 3 -14.81 20.91 8.53
N ALA A 4 -15.42 19.77 8.21
CA ALA A 4 -14.75 18.47 8.19
C ALA A 4 -13.67 18.41 7.09
N VAL A 5 -13.96 18.94 5.91
CA VAL A 5 -13.00 19.03 4.80
C VAL A 5 -11.81 19.93 5.17
N LYS A 6 -12.03 21.09 5.82
CA LYS A 6 -10.94 21.97 6.29
C LYS A 6 -10.06 21.32 7.37
N LEU A 7 -10.66 20.57 8.30
CA LEU A 7 -9.93 19.83 9.33
C LEU A 7 -9.07 18.70 8.72
N ILE A 8 -9.61 17.99 7.73
CA ILE A 8 -8.88 16.96 6.99
C ILE A 8 -7.69 17.56 6.21
N TYR A 9 -7.90 18.69 5.52
CA TYR A 9 -6.81 19.38 4.81
C TYR A 9 -5.72 19.90 5.78
N CYS A 10 -6.09 20.43 6.92
CA CYS A 10 -5.13 20.91 7.93
C CYS A 10 -4.36 19.75 8.58
N ALA A 11 -5.00 18.61 8.80
CA ALA A 11 -4.37 17.40 9.32
C ALA A 11 -3.42 16.79 8.28
N ILE A 12 -3.82 16.71 7.01
CA ILE A 12 -2.99 16.20 5.91
C ILE A 12 -1.76 17.09 5.70
N MET A 13 -1.89 18.41 5.73
CA MET A 13 -0.74 19.31 5.61
C MET A 13 0.25 19.13 6.76
N LYS A 14 -0.23 19.01 8.02
CA LYS A 14 0.64 18.72 9.17
C LYS A 14 1.32 17.37 9.06
N LEU A 15 0.61 16.35 8.58
CA LEU A 15 1.16 15.01 8.39
C LEU A 15 2.27 15.01 7.32
N TRP A 16 2.02 15.62 6.20
CA TRP A 16 2.96 15.72 5.08
C TRP A 16 4.28 16.39 5.51
N PHE A 17 4.17 17.44 6.30
CA PHE A 17 5.31 18.16 6.84
C PHE A 17 6.14 17.30 7.80
N LYS A 18 5.48 16.48 8.64
CA LYS A 18 6.15 15.52 9.54
C LYS A 18 6.96 14.48 8.72
N TYR A 19 6.38 13.97 7.64
CA TYR A 19 7.07 13.02 6.76
C TYR A 19 8.26 13.64 6.05
N LEU A 20 8.14 14.87 5.53
CA LEU A 20 9.26 15.59 4.91
C LEU A 20 10.41 15.82 5.89
N ILE A 21 10.12 16.25 7.10
CA ILE A 21 11.11 16.42 8.16
C ILE A 21 11.77 15.07 8.49
N GLY A 22 10.98 14.00 8.63
CA GLY A 22 11.50 12.65 8.87
C GLY A 22 12.48 12.21 7.78
N ILE A 23 12.14 12.42 6.51
CA ILE A 23 13.00 12.09 5.37
C ILE A 23 14.28 12.94 5.41
N ALA A 24 14.17 14.25 5.62
CA ALA A 24 15.34 15.13 5.68
C ALA A 24 16.30 14.73 6.81
N ILE A 25 15.80 14.47 8.00
CA ILE A 25 16.58 13.97 9.13
C ILE A 25 17.19 12.60 8.83
N GLY A 26 16.46 11.69 8.18
CA GLY A 26 16.95 10.37 7.80
C GLY A 26 18.12 10.43 6.82
N ILE A 27 18.03 11.29 5.80
CA ILE A 27 19.11 11.50 4.83
C ILE A 27 20.33 12.12 5.51
N THR A 28 20.16 13.17 6.34
CA THR A 28 21.28 13.79 7.04
C THR A 28 21.94 12.84 8.03
N ALA A 29 21.15 12.03 8.74
CA ALA A 29 21.67 11.00 9.64
C ALA A 29 22.49 9.95 8.88
N ALA A 30 22.04 9.54 7.69
CA ALA A 30 22.76 8.55 6.86
C ALA A 30 24.11 9.07 6.34
N ILE A 31 24.24 10.38 6.12
CA ILE A 31 25.50 11.00 5.71
C ILE A 31 26.49 11.09 6.87
N ILE A 32 26.00 11.36 8.09
CA ILE A 32 26.83 11.53 9.29
C ILE A 32 27.26 10.18 9.89
N LEU A 33 26.40 9.16 9.81
CA LEU A 33 26.69 7.85 10.36
C LEU A 33 27.72 7.10 9.52
N PRO A 34 28.69 6.41 10.17
CA PRO A 34 29.70 5.63 9.45
C PRO A 34 29.04 4.46 8.71
N GLN A 35 29.03 4.55 7.39
CA GLN A 35 28.38 3.56 6.51
C GLN A 35 29.04 2.18 6.58
N ASN A 36 30.32 2.10 6.95
CA ASN A 36 31.08 0.83 7.04
C ASN A 36 30.80 0.05 8.34
N ASN A 37 29.99 0.58 9.26
CA ASN A 37 29.73 -0.11 10.52
C ASN A 37 28.49 -1.04 10.38
N ILE A 38 28.76 -2.35 10.33
CA ILE A 38 27.74 -3.39 10.15
C ILE A 38 26.63 -3.32 11.22
N HIS A 39 26.96 -2.93 12.44
CA HIS A 39 25.98 -2.79 13.52
C HIS A 39 24.99 -1.66 13.27
N VAL A 40 25.44 -0.56 12.68
CA VAL A 40 24.58 0.57 12.33
C VAL A 40 23.61 0.19 11.21
N GLN A 41 24.12 -0.45 10.15
CA GLN A 41 23.31 -0.91 9.05
C GLN A 41 22.23 -1.90 9.51
N THR A 42 22.63 -2.91 10.29
CA THR A 42 21.69 -3.93 10.80
C THR A 42 20.61 -3.30 11.69
N THR A 43 20.97 -2.34 12.52
CA THR A 43 20.01 -1.65 13.41
C THR A 43 19.01 -0.80 12.60
N VAL A 44 19.49 -0.02 11.64
CA VAL A 44 18.65 0.80 10.76
C VAL A 44 17.74 -0.09 9.92
N GLU A 45 18.24 -1.20 9.40
CA GLU A 45 17.46 -2.17 8.66
C GLU A 45 16.36 -2.82 9.50
N PHE A 46 16.69 -3.22 10.72
CA PHE A 46 15.73 -3.79 11.66
C PHE A 46 14.60 -2.81 11.98
N ILE A 47 14.94 -1.55 12.34
CA ILE A 47 13.95 -0.51 12.65
C ILE A 47 13.09 -0.20 11.42
N SER A 48 13.69 -0.06 10.26
CA SER A 48 12.99 0.20 9.00
C SER A 48 11.99 -0.93 8.68
N ASN A 49 12.42 -2.18 8.76
CA ASN A 49 11.57 -3.33 8.50
C ASN A 49 10.44 -3.46 9.54
N LEU A 50 10.71 -3.15 10.81
CA LEU A 50 9.71 -3.12 11.88
C LEU A 50 8.63 -2.07 11.60
N MET A 51 9.03 -0.86 11.19
CA MET A 51 8.11 0.23 10.85
C MET A 51 7.24 -0.11 9.63
N LEU A 52 7.83 -0.74 8.60
CA LEU A 52 7.07 -1.20 7.43
C LEU A 52 6.05 -2.29 7.78
N ARG A 53 6.41 -3.23 8.65
CA ARG A 53 5.47 -4.26 9.16
C ARG A 53 4.35 -3.63 9.97
N PHE A 54 4.70 -2.68 10.83
CA PHE A 54 3.71 -1.95 11.64
C PHE A 54 2.73 -1.16 10.77
N GLY A 55 3.20 -0.49 9.72
CA GLY A 55 2.35 0.21 8.76
C GLY A 55 1.37 -0.72 8.01
N ARG A 56 1.78 -1.96 7.74
CA ARG A 56 0.94 -2.96 7.06
C ARG A 56 -0.06 -3.66 7.99
N TYR A 57 0.14 -3.61 9.29
CA TYR A 57 -0.61 -4.40 10.27
C TYR A 57 -2.13 -4.19 10.19
N MET A 58 -2.58 -2.95 10.03
CA MET A 58 -4.00 -2.60 9.99
C MET A 58 -4.60 -2.51 8.57
N LEU A 59 -3.79 -2.76 7.54
CA LEU A 59 -4.21 -2.54 6.16
C LEU A 59 -5.32 -3.51 5.74
N LEU A 60 -5.19 -4.80 6.07
CA LEU A 60 -6.20 -5.82 5.77
C LEU A 60 -7.55 -5.59 6.46
N PRO A 61 -7.60 -5.39 7.79
CA PRO A 61 -8.87 -5.11 8.48
C PRO A 61 -9.56 -3.84 7.95
N VAL A 62 -8.80 -2.76 7.76
CA VAL A 62 -9.36 -1.51 7.19
C VAL A 62 -9.96 -1.76 5.81
N LEU A 63 -9.21 -2.45 4.93
CA LEU A 63 -9.65 -2.74 3.57
C LEU A 63 -10.92 -3.60 3.58
N PHE A 64 -10.95 -4.67 4.38
CA PHE A 64 -12.09 -5.57 4.44
C PHE A 64 -13.36 -4.84 4.89
N PHE A 65 -13.34 -4.20 6.04
CA PHE A 65 -14.54 -3.56 6.59
C PHE A 65 -14.99 -2.35 5.75
N SER A 66 -14.07 -1.55 5.21
CA SER A 66 -14.43 -0.39 4.40
C SER A 66 -15.02 -0.78 3.05
N VAL A 67 -14.42 -1.77 2.37
CA VAL A 67 -14.93 -2.24 1.06
C VAL A 67 -16.26 -2.96 1.21
N ALA A 68 -16.40 -3.85 2.20
CA ALA A 68 -17.66 -4.55 2.45
C ALA A 68 -18.80 -3.55 2.73
N THR A 69 -18.55 -2.55 3.58
CA THR A 69 -19.55 -1.51 3.89
C THR A 69 -19.86 -0.63 2.67
N ALA A 70 -18.86 -0.27 1.88
CA ALA A 70 -19.05 0.50 0.66
C ALA A 70 -19.89 -0.27 -0.39
N CYS A 71 -19.55 -1.54 -0.62
CA CYS A 71 -20.30 -2.41 -1.55
C CYS A 71 -21.74 -2.63 -1.09
N PHE A 72 -21.97 -2.81 0.22
CA PHE A 72 -23.33 -2.93 0.77
C PHE A 72 -24.16 -1.67 0.49
N LYS A 73 -23.65 -0.47 0.82
CA LYS A 73 -24.32 0.82 0.57
C LYS A 73 -24.59 1.05 -0.92
N LEU A 74 -23.60 0.80 -1.78
CA LEU A 74 -23.75 0.95 -3.23
C LEU A 74 -24.78 -0.01 -3.83
N ASN A 75 -24.89 -1.22 -3.29
CA ASN A 75 -25.87 -2.19 -3.78
C ASN A 75 -27.28 -1.86 -3.26
N GLU A 76 -27.43 -1.32 -2.05
CA GLU A 76 -28.69 -0.80 -1.55
C GLU A 76 -29.25 0.31 -2.45
N GLU A 77 -28.37 1.18 -2.98
CA GLU A 77 -28.71 2.24 -3.94
C GLU A 77 -28.84 1.74 -5.40
N LYS A 78 -28.63 0.44 -5.66
CA LYS A 78 -28.60 -0.18 -7.01
C LYS A 78 -27.55 0.46 -7.96
N MET A 79 -26.52 1.08 -7.42
CA MET A 79 -25.49 1.77 -8.20
C MET A 79 -24.19 0.96 -8.31
N ILE A 80 -24.12 -0.26 -7.74
CA ILE A 80 -22.88 -1.06 -7.66
C ILE A 80 -22.28 -1.32 -9.04
N LEU A 81 -23.10 -1.71 -10.03
CA LEU A 81 -22.62 -2.00 -11.38
C LEU A 81 -22.13 -0.75 -12.09
N LYS A 82 -22.85 0.35 -11.98
CA LYS A 82 -22.47 1.62 -12.61
C LYS A 82 -21.16 2.17 -12.01
N THR A 83 -21.09 2.20 -10.70
CA THR A 83 -19.91 2.68 -9.99
C THR A 83 -18.73 1.74 -10.20
N GLY A 84 -18.92 0.42 -10.13
CA GLY A 84 -17.90 -0.58 -10.40
C GLY A 84 -17.33 -0.46 -11.81
N PHE A 85 -18.17 -0.30 -12.82
CA PHE A 85 -17.72 -0.12 -14.20
C PHE A 85 -16.89 1.17 -14.37
N TRP A 86 -17.35 2.30 -13.82
CA TRP A 86 -16.60 3.55 -13.87
C TRP A 86 -15.25 3.47 -13.14
N THR A 87 -15.23 2.83 -11.97
CA THR A 87 -13.99 2.58 -11.21
C THR A 87 -13.01 1.74 -12.03
N PHE A 88 -13.49 0.69 -12.68
CA PHE A 88 -12.67 -0.17 -13.53
C PHE A 88 -12.07 0.60 -14.71
N VAL A 89 -12.87 1.42 -15.40
CA VAL A 89 -12.41 2.29 -16.50
C VAL A 89 -11.34 3.26 -16.02
N VAL A 90 -11.53 3.91 -14.87
CA VAL A 90 -10.56 4.86 -14.30
C VAL A 90 -9.26 4.15 -13.93
N ILE A 91 -9.31 2.95 -13.36
CA ILE A 91 -8.12 2.16 -13.02
C ILE A 91 -7.33 1.82 -14.30
N ILE A 92 -7.99 1.34 -15.35
CA ILE A 92 -7.32 1.03 -16.62
C ILE A 92 -6.72 2.29 -17.23
N ALA A 93 -7.46 3.38 -17.29
CA ALA A 93 -6.98 4.64 -17.85
C ALA A 93 -5.77 5.18 -17.08
N SER A 94 -5.81 5.18 -15.76
CA SER A 94 -4.70 5.64 -14.91
C SER A 94 -3.47 4.73 -15.02
N SER A 95 -3.65 3.41 -15.08
CA SER A 95 -2.52 2.48 -15.24
C SER A 95 -1.86 2.63 -16.61
N LEU A 96 -2.65 2.81 -17.68
CA LEU A 96 -2.13 3.04 -19.02
C LEU A 96 -1.36 4.36 -19.10
N LEU A 97 -1.87 5.41 -18.45
CA LEU A 97 -1.20 6.69 -18.34
C LEU A 97 0.15 6.58 -17.61
N LEU A 98 0.19 5.84 -16.50
CA LEU A 98 1.43 5.59 -15.76
C LEU A 98 2.47 4.81 -16.59
N VAL A 99 2.02 3.80 -17.35
CA VAL A 99 2.90 3.05 -18.26
C VAL A 99 3.46 3.97 -19.34
N LEU A 100 2.64 4.84 -19.93
CA LEU A 100 3.11 5.81 -20.93
C LEU A 100 4.15 6.77 -20.34
N ILE A 101 3.91 7.31 -19.15
CA ILE A 101 4.88 8.17 -18.46
C ILE A 101 6.19 7.41 -18.20
N GLY A 102 6.10 6.16 -17.75
CA GLY A 102 7.26 5.29 -17.52
C GLY A 102 8.08 5.06 -18.80
N LEU A 103 7.41 4.77 -19.93
CA LEU A 103 8.05 4.58 -21.21
C LEU A 103 8.74 5.86 -21.72
N ILE A 104 8.08 7.01 -21.57
CA ILE A 104 8.65 8.31 -21.95
C ILE A 104 9.88 8.63 -21.09
N SER A 105 9.79 8.42 -19.77
CA SER A 105 10.90 8.62 -18.83
C SER A 105 12.10 7.73 -19.16
N ALA A 106 11.86 6.46 -19.48
CA ALA A 106 12.91 5.51 -19.84
C ALA A 106 13.61 5.87 -21.17
N ARG A 107 12.90 6.54 -22.09
CA ARG A 107 13.51 7.05 -23.34
C ARG A 107 14.29 8.36 -23.15
N LEU A 108 13.85 9.22 -22.23
CA LEU A 108 14.49 10.50 -21.96
C LEU A 108 15.78 10.36 -21.15
N ILE A 109 15.85 9.36 -20.25
CA ILE A 109 17.01 9.10 -19.41
C ILE A 109 17.75 7.91 -20.00
N PRO A 110 18.90 8.11 -20.71
CA PRO A 110 19.71 7.00 -21.16
C PRO A 110 20.29 6.28 -19.94
N LEU A 111 19.66 5.17 -19.55
CA LEU A 111 20.20 4.31 -18.50
C LEU A 111 21.53 3.72 -18.97
N PRO A 112 22.61 3.81 -18.17
CA PRO A 112 23.83 3.10 -18.47
C PRO A 112 23.50 1.61 -18.60
N ARG A 113 24.06 0.98 -19.64
CA ARG A 113 23.86 -0.46 -19.87
C ARG A 113 24.43 -1.19 -18.67
N ILE A 114 23.55 -1.76 -17.85
CA ILE A 114 23.95 -2.69 -16.79
C ILE A 114 24.65 -3.85 -17.51
N PRO A 115 25.94 -4.11 -17.26
CA PRO A 115 26.59 -5.28 -17.82
C PRO A 115 25.77 -6.50 -17.36
N SER A 116 25.25 -7.27 -18.30
CA SER A 116 24.57 -8.52 -18.02
C SER A 116 25.61 -9.50 -17.48
N THR A 117 25.96 -9.38 -16.21
CA THR A 117 26.56 -10.48 -15.48
C THR A 117 25.53 -11.59 -15.53
N PHE A 118 25.88 -12.71 -16.15
CA PHE A 118 25.10 -13.94 -16.19
C PHE A 118 24.99 -14.56 -14.78
N GLU A 119 24.58 -13.80 -13.79
CA GLU A 119 24.01 -14.36 -12.59
C GLU A 119 22.63 -14.87 -12.98
N LYS A 120 22.46 -16.20 -12.82
CA LYS A 120 21.23 -16.97 -12.99
C LYS A 120 20.03 -16.04 -13.06
N SER A 121 19.51 -15.87 -14.26
CA SER A 121 18.22 -15.21 -14.43
C SER A 121 17.27 -15.90 -13.46
N SER A 122 16.99 -15.24 -12.33
CA SER A 122 15.81 -15.57 -11.56
C SER A 122 14.71 -15.48 -12.59
N GLU A 123 14.19 -16.62 -12.99
CA GLU A 123 13.12 -16.71 -13.97
C GLU A 123 12.08 -15.71 -13.58
N LEU A 124 11.97 -14.63 -14.36
CA LEU A 124 10.90 -13.66 -14.18
C LEU A 124 9.63 -14.50 -14.10
N PRO A 125 8.86 -14.44 -13.00
CA PRO A 125 7.68 -15.27 -12.87
C PRO A 125 6.84 -14.99 -14.11
N SER A 126 6.76 -15.98 -15.00
CA SER A 126 5.97 -15.88 -16.22
C SER A 126 4.58 -15.45 -15.77
N LEU A 127 4.05 -14.38 -16.36
CA LEU A 127 2.70 -13.91 -16.11
C LEU A 127 1.73 -15.03 -16.53
N ASN A 128 1.55 -15.97 -15.62
CA ASN A 128 0.64 -17.09 -15.83
C ASN A 128 -0.75 -16.62 -15.38
N ILE A 129 -1.62 -16.36 -16.34
CA ILE A 129 -3.00 -15.95 -16.09
C ILE A 129 -3.71 -16.93 -15.15
N LYS A 130 -3.38 -18.23 -15.25
CA LYS A 130 -3.89 -19.26 -14.36
C LYS A 130 -3.48 -19.01 -12.92
N PHE A 131 -2.21 -18.71 -12.66
CA PHE A 131 -1.71 -18.38 -11.33
C PHE A 131 -2.36 -17.11 -10.76
N LEU A 132 -2.59 -16.10 -11.62
CA LEU A 132 -3.29 -14.87 -11.21
C LEU A 132 -4.73 -15.15 -10.81
N LEU A 133 -5.45 -16.00 -11.56
CA LEU A 133 -6.82 -16.40 -11.24
C LEU A 133 -6.88 -17.26 -9.97
N GLU A 134 -5.97 -18.20 -9.80
CA GLU A 134 -5.87 -19.01 -8.58
C GLU A 134 -5.55 -18.16 -7.36
N SER A 135 -4.67 -17.15 -7.49
CA SER A 135 -4.36 -16.22 -6.40
C SER A 135 -5.51 -15.26 -6.07
N LEU A 136 -6.43 -15.02 -7.02
CA LEU A 136 -7.61 -14.19 -6.80
C LEU A 136 -8.66 -14.88 -5.91
N PHE A 137 -8.78 -16.22 -6.06
CA PHE A 137 -9.73 -17.04 -5.31
C PHE A 137 -8.98 -18.11 -4.51
N PRO A 138 -8.45 -17.77 -3.32
CA PRO A 138 -7.81 -18.76 -2.45
C PRO A 138 -8.80 -19.81 -1.99
N TYR A 139 -8.30 -20.95 -1.50
CA TYR A 139 -9.14 -22.07 -1.05
C TYR A 139 -10.15 -21.72 0.05
N SER A 140 -9.89 -20.66 0.81
CA SER A 140 -10.73 -20.20 1.92
C SER A 140 -10.85 -18.69 1.93
N GLY A 141 -12.05 -18.15 2.24
CA GLY A 141 -12.24 -16.73 2.48
C GLY A 141 -11.41 -16.21 3.66
N PHE A 142 -11.12 -17.06 4.66
CA PHE A 142 -10.22 -16.71 5.75
C PHE A 142 -8.77 -16.58 5.31
N GLU A 143 -8.32 -17.36 4.35
CA GLU A 143 -6.99 -17.23 3.76
C GLU A 143 -6.82 -15.88 3.07
N ALA A 144 -7.87 -15.37 2.40
CA ALA A 144 -7.89 -14.04 1.83
C ALA A 144 -7.69 -12.92 2.89
N LEU A 145 -8.11 -13.17 4.13
CA LEU A 145 -7.96 -12.23 5.25
C LEU A 145 -6.62 -12.36 5.99
N THR A 146 -5.96 -13.50 5.92
CA THR A 146 -4.70 -13.76 6.64
C THR A 146 -3.46 -13.55 5.79
N ASN A 147 -3.57 -13.72 4.47
CA ASN A 147 -2.46 -13.59 3.55
C ASN A 147 -2.24 -12.12 3.15
N GLY A 148 -1.47 -11.39 3.96
CA GLY A 148 -1.15 -9.97 3.72
C GLY A 148 -0.25 -9.70 2.50
N ALA A 149 0.23 -10.73 1.81
CA ALA A 149 1.03 -10.57 0.60
C ALA A 149 0.17 -10.09 -0.59
N TYR A 150 -1.09 -10.53 -0.64
CA TYR A 150 -2.01 -10.21 -1.72
C TYR A 150 -3.28 -9.54 -1.19
N LEU A 151 -3.44 -8.25 -1.45
CA LEU A 151 -4.62 -7.50 -1.02
C LEU A 151 -5.84 -7.76 -1.90
N LEU A 152 -5.63 -8.21 -3.12
CA LEU A 152 -6.68 -8.42 -4.11
C LEU A 152 -7.71 -9.48 -3.71
N PRO A 153 -7.33 -10.67 -3.18
CA PRO A 153 -8.29 -11.63 -2.65
C PRO A 153 -9.16 -11.07 -1.53
N CYS A 154 -8.57 -10.30 -0.62
CA CYS A 154 -9.30 -9.63 0.45
C CYS A 154 -10.33 -8.62 -0.10
N PHE A 155 -9.95 -7.86 -1.11
CA PHE A 155 -10.84 -6.92 -1.78
C PHE A 155 -12.03 -7.60 -2.45
N VAL A 156 -11.78 -8.71 -3.17
CA VAL A 156 -12.84 -9.51 -3.82
C VAL A 156 -13.76 -10.13 -2.79
N PHE A 157 -13.21 -10.72 -1.72
CA PHE A 157 -14.00 -11.32 -0.66
C PHE A 157 -14.86 -10.28 0.07
N ALA A 158 -14.32 -9.11 0.38
CA ALA A 158 -15.06 -8.01 0.98
C ALA A 158 -16.19 -7.50 0.05
N GLY A 159 -15.91 -7.38 -1.25
CA GLY A 159 -16.89 -7.00 -2.26
C GLY A 159 -18.05 -7.98 -2.35
N LEU A 160 -17.76 -9.29 -2.40
CA LEU A 160 -18.75 -10.35 -2.42
C LEU A 160 -19.59 -10.38 -1.14
N ALA A 161 -18.95 -10.22 0.04
CA ALA A 161 -19.66 -10.15 1.32
C ALA A 161 -20.61 -8.95 1.37
N GLY A 162 -20.17 -7.77 0.92
CA GLY A 162 -21.01 -6.57 0.85
C GLY A 162 -22.16 -6.70 -0.15
N ALA A 163 -21.90 -7.23 -1.34
CA ALA A 163 -22.91 -7.42 -2.36
C ALA A 163 -23.94 -8.50 -1.97
N GLY A 164 -23.48 -9.63 -1.43
CA GLY A 164 -24.35 -10.74 -1.00
C GLY A 164 -25.28 -10.37 0.15
N ALA A 165 -24.77 -9.62 1.12
CA ALA A 165 -25.56 -9.20 2.28
C ALA A 165 -26.70 -8.24 1.94
N SER A 166 -26.64 -7.52 0.83
CA SER A 166 -27.72 -6.62 0.41
C SER A 166 -28.98 -7.35 -0.05
N SER A 167 -28.91 -8.67 -0.29
CA SER A 167 -30.05 -9.50 -0.68
C SER A 167 -31.07 -9.65 0.46
N GLU A 168 -30.63 -9.65 1.74
CA GLU A 168 -31.48 -9.73 2.91
C GLU A 168 -31.40 -8.46 3.77
N LYS A 169 -32.14 -7.44 3.37
CA LYS A 169 -32.06 -6.08 3.91
C LYS A 169 -32.32 -5.95 5.41
N SER A 170 -33.22 -6.73 6.00
CA SER A 170 -33.61 -6.58 7.41
C SER A 170 -32.57 -7.16 8.37
N ALA A 171 -32.05 -8.35 8.09
CA ALA A 171 -31.05 -9.02 8.92
C ALA A 171 -29.65 -8.39 8.72
N SER A 172 -29.35 -7.96 7.52
CA SER A 172 -28.02 -7.44 7.17
C SER A 172 -27.74 -6.03 7.70
N LYS A 173 -28.76 -5.19 7.88
CA LYS A 173 -28.57 -3.80 8.38
C LYS A 173 -27.83 -3.73 9.71
N THR A 174 -28.18 -4.60 10.65
CA THR A 174 -27.52 -4.64 11.96
C THR A 174 -26.07 -5.08 11.84
N ALA A 175 -25.77 -6.13 11.07
CA ALA A 175 -24.41 -6.59 10.82
C ALA A 175 -23.55 -5.52 10.17
N PHE A 176 -24.08 -4.81 9.17
CA PHE A 176 -23.34 -3.76 8.48
C PHE A 176 -23.19 -2.46 9.27
N SER A 177 -24.07 -2.17 10.22
CA SER A 177 -23.84 -1.08 11.18
C SER A 177 -22.65 -1.39 12.10
N ILE A 178 -22.44 -2.65 12.45
CA ILE A 178 -21.25 -3.11 13.19
C ILE A 178 -19.99 -3.00 12.31
N PHE A 179 -20.08 -3.41 11.04
CA PHE A 179 -18.96 -3.27 10.10
C PHE A 179 -18.57 -1.81 9.86
N ASP A 180 -19.53 -0.90 9.76
CA ASP A 180 -19.27 0.55 9.66
C ASP A 180 -18.59 1.11 10.92
N ALA A 181 -19.02 0.66 12.09
CA ALA A 181 -18.37 1.02 13.35
C ALA A 181 -16.93 0.46 13.43
N LEU A 182 -16.72 -0.82 13.09
CA LEU A 182 -15.40 -1.45 13.03
C LEU A 182 -14.48 -0.77 12.00
N SER A 183 -15.00 -0.42 10.83
CA SER A 183 -14.27 0.35 9.82
C SER A 183 -13.75 1.67 10.38
N LYS A 184 -14.58 2.41 11.13
CA LYS A 184 -14.19 3.67 11.76
C LYS A 184 -13.13 3.48 12.85
N VAL A 185 -13.26 2.43 13.66
CA VAL A 185 -12.25 2.08 14.67
C VAL A 185 -10.93 1.74 14.01
N CYS A 186 -10.93 0.87 12.99
CA CYS A 186 -9.74 0.50 12.25
C CYS A 186 -9.10 1.70 11.56
N TYR A 187 -9.92 2.63 11.03
CA TYR A 187 -9.43 3.87 10.44
C TYR A 187 -8.73 4.78 11.47
N ASN A 188 -9.28 4.91 12.67
CA ASN A 188 -8.64 5.67 13.74
C ASN A 188 -7.32 5.05 14.19
N VAL A 189 -7.25 3.71 14.28
CA VAL A 189 -6.00 3.00 14.56
C VAL A 189 -4.99 3.23 13.45
N MET A 190 -5.43 3.18 12.18
CA MET A 190 -4.56 3.45 11.03
C MET A 190 -4.04 4.88 11.04
N ALA A 191 -4.86 5.87 11.41
CA ALA A 191 -4.42 7.26 11.56
C ALA A 191 -3.32 7.39 12.63
N PHE A 192 -3.48 6.72 13.77
CA PHE A 192 -2.45 6.66 14.82
C PHE A 192 -1.15 6.00 14.33
N ILE A 193 -1.25 4.86 13.64
CA ILE A 193 -0.10 4.18 13.03
C ILE A 193 0.62 5.11 12.05
N THR A 194 -0.12 5.86 11.24
CA THR A 194 0.43 6.80 10.27
C THR A 194 1.21 7.93 10.96
N GLU A 195 0.79 8.39 12.12
CA GLU A 195 1.55 9.39 12.90
C GLU A 195 2.88 8.82 13.42
N ILE A 196 2.88 7.59 13.91
CA ILE A 196 4.10 6.89 14.36
C ILE A 196 5.04 6.64 13.16
N LEU A 197 4.48 6.28 12.02
CA LEU A 197 5.25 6.01 10.81
C LEU A 197 6.03 7.25 10.33
N ALA A 198 5.52 8.46 10.61
CA ALA A 198 6.24 9.70 10.30
C ALA A 198 7.61 9.77 10.99
N VAL A 199 7.72 9.26 12.23
CA VAL A 199 9.00 9.12 12.93
C VAL A 199 9.82 7.96 12.33
N GLY A 200 9.17 6.86 11.98
CA GLY A 200 9.79 5.71 11.31
C GLY A 200 10.41 6.03 9.96
N MET A 201 9.93 7.11 9.29
CA MET A 201 10.51 7.57 8.02
C MET A 201 11.99 7.96 8.12
N ILE A 202 12.48 8.32 9.31
CA ILE A 202 13.90 8.59 9.55
C ILE A 202 14.72 7.32 9.23
N ALA A 203 14.34 6.19 9.79
CA ALA A 203 15.04 4.92 9.58
C ALA A 203 14.87 4.40 8.14
N ILE A 204 13.68 4.57 7.55
CA ILE A 204 13.40 4.16 6.18
C ILE A 204 14.24 4.98 5.20
N ALA A 205 14.29 6.29 5.35
CA ALA A 205 15.10 7.18 4.51
C ALA A 205 16.59 6.90 4.65
N ALA A 206 17.08 6.66 5.88
CA ALA A 206 18.47 6.28 6.13
C ALA A 206 18.82 4.93 5.45
N LYS A 207 17.95 3.92 5.55
CA LYS A 207 18.13 2.64 4.86
C LYS A 207 18.24 2.81 3.34
N TRP A 208 17.34 3.60 2.75
CA TRP A 208 17.36 3.88 1.31
C TRP A 208 18.65 4.59 0.89
N MET A 209 19.14 5.54 1.69
CA MET A 209 20.39 6.24 1.41
C MET A 209 21.59 5.31 1.47
N PHE A 210 21.65 4.40 2.44
CA PHE A 210 22.71 3.37 2.51
C PHE A 210 22.68 2.44 1.30
N SER A 211 21.50 1.98 0.89
CA SER A 211 21.35 1.13 -0.30
C SER A 211 21.77 1.87 -1.59
N PHE A 212 21.45 3.15 -1.69
CA PHE A 212 21.82 3.97 -2.84
C PHE A 212 23.33 4.22 -2.91
N SER A 213 23.95 4.51 -1.77
CA SER A 213 25.39 4.71 -1.66
C SER A 213 26.18 3.45 -2.06
N SER A 214 25.72 2.27 -1.64
CA SER A 214 26.38 1.00 -1.98
C SER A 214 26.29 0.67 -3.49
N VAL A 215 25.22 1.08 -4.17
CA VAL A 215 25.10 0.92 -5.62
C VAL A 215 26.06 1.86 -6.35
N MET A 216 26.15 3.12 -5.91
CA MET A 216 27.04 4.10 -6.54
C MET A 216 28.52 3.73 -6.36
N GLU A 217 28.89 3.12 -5.23
CA GLU A 217 30.28 2.71 -4.93
C GLU A 217 30.69 1.48 -5.78
N ASN A 218 29.74 0.62 -6.10
CA ASN A 218 29.99 -0.57 -6.96
C ASN A 218 30.03 -0.23 -8.46
N ASP A 219 29.47 0.89 -8.90
CA ASP A 219 29.49 1.31 -10.31
C ASP A 219 30.75 2.12 -10.69
N VAL A 220 31.66 2.41 -9.76
CA VAL A 220 32.90 3.18 -9.97
C VAL A 220 34.12 2.27 -10.21
N TYR A 221 33.95 0.95 -10.12
CA TYR A 221 34.97 -0.06 -10.46
C TYR A 221 34.41 -0.95 -11.58
#